data_4f5559485847ee9235d9a0cf8bc9323e
#
_entry.id   4f5559485847ee9235d9a0cf8bc9323e
#
_cell.length_a   1.000
_cell.length_b   1.000
_cell.length_c   1.000
_cell.angle_alpha   90.00
_cell.angle_beta   90.00
_cell.angle_gamma   90.00
#
_symmetry.space_group_name_H-M   'P 1'
#
loop_
_entity.id
_entity.type
_entity.pdbx_description
1 polymer ?
#
loop_
_entity_poly.entity_id
_entity_poly.type
_entity_poly.pdbx_seq_one_letter_code
_entity_poly.pdbx_strand_id
1 'polypeptide(L)'
;IVIDVKKEANANVVLNNLYKHTQLQTSYGINFLMLVDGSPRTLGLREIIEKYIDHQKHVIYRRCQFDLKRYKDRLHILDGLKIALDNIDRVIKIIRESADDDEAKAGLMSNFALSEVQSQAILDMRLKRLTGLEKSKIEEEIAELEKLVKELEEILASEEKILEVIKTE
;
A
#
# COMPACT_ATOMS: atom_id res chain seq x y z
N ILE A 1 -11.69 -21.62 -42.77
CA ILE A 1 -12.10 -22.66 -43.78
C ILE A 1 -13.57 -22.43 -44.06
N VAL A 2 -13.96 -22.20 -45.31
CA VAL A 2 -15.36 -22.10 -45.77
C VAL A 2 -15.68 -23.41 -46.46
N ILE A 3 -16.81 -24.03 -46.12
CA ILE A 3 -17.28 -25.28 -46.71
C ILE A 3 -18.69 -25.07 -47.23
N ASP A 4 -18.82 -25.12 -48.55
CA ASP A 4 -20.12 -24.99 -49.23
C ASP A 4 -20.78 -26.36 -49.35
N VAL A 5 -22.04 -26.45 -48.95
CA VAL A 5 -22.80 -27.69 -48.92
C VAL A 5 -23.85 -27.65 -50.03
N LYS A 6 -24.07 -28.77 -50.75
CA LYS A 6 -25.12 -28.90 -51.75
C LYS A 6 -26.50 -28.61 -51.15
N LYS A 7 -27.41 -28.01 -51.94
CA LYS A 7 -28.75 -27.59 -51.49
C LYS A 7 -29.57 -28.66 -50.77
N GLU A 8 -29.38 -29.92 -51.15
CA GLU A 8 -30.09 -31.07 -50.59
C GLU A 8 -29.44 -31.72 -49.36
N ALA A 9 -28.24 -31.28 -49.00
CA ALA A 9 -27.50 -31.83 -47.86
C ALA A 9 -27.77 -31.02 -46.58
N ASN A 10 -27.92 -31.76 -45.45
CA ASN A 10 -28.08 -31.14 -44.15
C ASN A 10 -26.69 -30.72 -43.61
N ALA A 11 -26.49 -29.40 -43.50
CA ALA A 11 -25.22 -28.82 -43.04
C ALA A 11 -24.78 -29.32 -41.66
N ASN A 12 -25.72 -29.55 -40.72
CA ASN A 12 -25.40 -30.05 -39.39
C ASN A 12 -24.89 -31.49 -39.40
N VAL A 13 -25.42 -32.33 -40.30
CA VAL A 13 -24.93 -33.69 -40.44
C VAL A 13 -23.52 -33.72 -41.01
N VAL A 14 -23.25 -32.85 -41.99
CA VAL A 14 -21.89 -32.72 -42.57
C VAL A 14 -20.93 -32.18 -41.50
N LEU A 15 -21.30 -31.20 -40.73
CA LEU A 15 -20.49 -30.64 -39.65
C LEU A 15 -20.17 -31.71 -38.58
N ASN A 16 -21.17 -32.44 -38.12
CA ASN A 16 -20.97 -33.52 -37.15
C ASN A 16 -20.06 -34.64 -37.67
N ASN A 17 -20.16 -34.98 -38.95
CA ASN A 17 -19.27 -35.93 -39.59
C ASN A 17 -17.82 -35.40 -39.66
N LEU A 18 -17.65 -34.10 -39.94
CA LEU A 18 -16.34 -33.45 -39.93
C LEU A 18 -15.73 -33.49 -38.54
N TYR A 19 -16.49 -33.19 -37.49
CA TYR A 19 -16.02 -33.29 -36.09
C TYR A 19 -15.62 -34.71 -35.73
N LYS A 20 -16.37 -35.69 -36.17
CA LYS A 20 -16.12 -37.12 -35.84
C LYS A 20 -14.95 -37.73 -36.60
N HIS A 21 -14.76 -37.37 -37.88
CA HIS A 21 -13.82 -38.04 -38.78
C HIS A 21 -12.60 -37.19 -39.15
N THR A 22 -12.49 -35.98 -38.67
CA THR A 22 -11.34 -35.11 -38.94
C THR A 22 -10.85 -34.46 -37.63
N GLN A 23 -9.72 -33.76 -37.70
CA GLN A 23 -9.17 -32.99 -36.58
C GLN A 23 -9.81 -31.61 -36.44
N LEU A 24 -10.99 -31.37 -37.01
CA LEU A 24 -11.69 -30.11 -36.89
C LEU A 24 -12.12 -29.80 -35.45
N GLN A 25 -12.36 -30.84 -34.67
CA GLN A 25 -12.52 -30.78 -33.21
C GLN A 25 -11.50 -31.74 -32.57
N THR A 26 -10.66 -31.18 -31.71
CA THR A 26 -9.66 -31.97 -30.98
C THR A 26 -9.67 -31.57 -29.50
N SER A 27 -9.27 -32.51 -28.65
CA SER A 27 -9.09 -32.26 -27.23
C SER A 27 -7.63 -31.87 -26.96
N TYR A 28 -7.45 -30.82 -26.20
CA TYR A 28 -6.13 -30.40 -25.74
C TYR A 28 -6.05 -30.52 -24.22
N GLY A 29 -5.13 -31.35 -23.74
CA GLY A 29 -4.87 -31.51 -22.32
C GLY A 29 -4.03 -30.37 -21.81
N ILE A 30 -4.60 -29.52 -20.93
CA ILE A 30 -3.86 -28.43 -20.30
C ILE A 30 -3.22 -28.96 -19.02
N ASN A 31 -1.91 -28.73 -18.88
CA ASN A 31 -1.15 -29.07 -17.68
C ASN A 31 -0.49 -27.80 -17.16
N PHE A 32 -0.98 -27.27 -16.03
CA PHE A 32 -0.42 -26.10 -15.39
C PHE A 32 0.63 -26.51 -14.36
N LEU A 33 1.91 -26.37 -14.69
CA LEU A 33 3.01 -26.49 -13.74
C LEU A 33 3.39 -25.09 -13.24
N MET A 34 3.25 -24.87 -11.95
CA MET A 34 3.51 -23.57 -11.30
C MET A 34 4.38 -23.74 -10.07
N LEU A 35 5.07 -22.64 -9.68
CA LEU A 35 5.79 -22.59 -8.43
C LEU A 35 4.87 -22.08 -7.32
N VAL A 36 4.69 -22.89 -6.27
CA VAL A 36 3.97 -22.54 -5.06
C VAL A 36 4.94 -22.67 -3.89
N ASP A 37 5.18 -21.59 -3.18
CA ASP A 37 6.14 -21.53 -2.07
C ASP A 37 7.54 -22.08 -2.45
N GLY A 38 8.00 -21.74 -3.67
CA GLY A 38 9.28 -22.19 -4.21
C GLY A 38 9.33 -23.62 -4.71
N SER A 39 8.23 -24.38 -4.62
CA SER A 39 8.14 -25.78 -5.08
C SER A 39 7.28 -25.91 -6.33
N PRO A 40 7.72 -26.66 -7.37
CA PRO A 40 6.92 -26.90 -8.56
C PRO A 40 5.75 -27.85 -8.24
N ARG A 41 4.53 -27.44 -8.63
CA ARG A 41 3.30 -28.24 -8.47
C ARG A 41 2.45 -28.15 -9.72
N THR A 42 1.82 -29.25 -10.07
CA THR A 42 0.75 -29.26 -11.09
C THR A 42 -0.57 -28.94 -10.40
N LEU A 43 -1.22 -27.85 -10.81
CA LEU A 43 -2.42 -27.34 -10.17
C LEU A 43 -3.59 -27.29 -11.15
N GLY A 44 -4.81 -27.48 -10.61
CA GLY A 44 -6.05 -27.17 -11.31
C GLY A 44 -6.31 -25.66 -11.37
N LEU A 45 -7.13 -25.22 -12.32
CA LEU A 45 -7.44 -23.79 -12.50
C LEU A 45 -7.95 -23.12 -11.22
N ARG A 46 -8.81 -23.80 -10.47
CA ARG A 46 -9.35 -23.29 -9.20
C ARG A 46 -8.24 -23.05 -8.17
N GLU A 47 -7.34 -24.02 -7.99
CA GLU A 47 -6.23 -23.91 -7.05
C GLU A 47 -5.27 -22.77 -7.43
N ILE A 48 -5.05 -22.56 -8.73
CA ILE A 48 -4.23 -21.44 -9.22
C ILE A 48 -4.83 -20.11 -8.79
N ILE A 49 -6.15 -19.94 -8.97
CA ILE A 49 -6.85 -18.70 -8.58
C ILE A 49 -6.80 -18.51 -7.06
N GLU A 50 -7.05 -19.58 -6.28
CA GLU A 50 -6.96 -19.52 -4.83
C GLU A 50 -5.56 -19.10 -4.36
N LYS A 51 -4.51 -19.70 -4.90
CA LYS A 51 -3.11 -19.36 -4.58
C LYS A 51 -2.74 -17.93 -4.99
N TYR A 52 -3.26 -17.46 -6.12
CA TYR A 52 -3.07 -16.09 -6.55
C TYR A 52 -3.72 -15.10 -5.60
N ILE A 53 -4.96 -15.35 -5.17
CA ILE A 53 -5.66 -14.51 -4.19
C ILE A 53 -4.92 -14.48 -2.85
N ASP A 54 -4.45 -15.63 -2.36
CA ASP A 54 -3.65 -15.72 -1.14
C ASP A 54 -2.37 -14.88 -1.25
N HIS A 55 -1.69 -14.96 -2.39
CA HIS A 55 -0.51 -14.16 -2.66
C HIS A 55 -0.84 -12.65 -2.64
N GLN A 56 -1.92 -12.23 -3.31
CA GLN A 56 -2.35 -10.84 -3.33
C GLN A 56 -2.70 -10.32 -1.92
N LYS A 57 -3.39 -11.11 -1.10
CA LYS A 57 -3.66 -10.76 0.31
C LYS A 57 -2.36 -10.46 1.06
N HIS A 58 -1.35 -11.33 0.94
CA HIS A 58 -0.06 -11.14 1.59
C HIS A 58 0.68 -9.87 1.10
N VAL A 59 0.64 -9.60 -0.20
CA VAL A 59 1.27 -8.42 -0.79
C VAL A 59 0.62 -7.15 -0.27
N ILE A 60 -0.73 -7.07 -0.33
CA ILE A 60 -1.48 -5.90 0.14
C ILE A 60 -1.27 -5.69 1.64
N TYR A 61 -1.36 -6.75 2.45
CA TYR A 61 -1.14 -6.67 3.88
C TYR A 61 0.24 -6.08 4.21
N ARG A 62 1.31 -6.58 3.58
CA ARG A 62 2.68 -6.07 3.79
C ARG A 62 2.85 -4.63 3.30
N ARG A 63 2.23 -4.27 2.17
CA ARG A 63 2.22 -2.91 1.65
C ARG A 63 1.55 -1.96 2.63
N CYS A 64 0.34 -2.30 3.08
CA CYS A 64 -0.38 -1.49 4.06
C CYS A 64 0.37 -1.35 5.39
N GLN A 65 1.03 -2.40 5.89
CA GLN A 65 1.87 -2.31 7.09
C GLN A 65 3.06 -1.36 6.90
N PHE A 66 3.73 -1.43 5.75
CA PHE A 66 4.86 -0.56 5.44
C PHE A 66 4.42 0.91 5.36
N ASP A 67 3.33 1.19 4.63
CA ASP A 67 2.81 2.55 4.48
C ASP A 67 2.28 3.08 5.81
N LEU A 68 1.59 2.26 6.61
CA LEU A 68 1.13 2.62 7.94
C LEU A 68 2.28 3.05 8.86
N LYS A 69 3.36 2.28 8.87
CA LYS A 69 4.56 2.62 9.64
C LYS A 69 5.14 3.96 9.17
N ARG A 70 5.33 4.12 7.87
CA ARG A 70 5.88 5.35 7.27
C ARG A 70 5.04 6.58 7.59
N TYR A 71 3.71 6.47 7.53
CA TYR A 71 2.81 7.59 7.86
C TYR A 71 2.79 7.89 9.35
N LYS A 72 2.83 6.89 10.23
CA LYS A 72 2.94 7.10 11.68
C LYS A 72 4.26 7.75 12.07
N ASP A 73 5.36 7.32 11.49
CA ASP A 73 6.68 7.93 11.71
C ASP A 73 6.70 9.40 11.25
N ARG A 74 6.04 9.71 10.14
CA ARG A 74 5.90 11.08 9.65
C ARG A 74 4.99 11.93 10.53
N LEU A 75 3.83 11.41 10.95
CA LEU A 75 2.93 12.07 11.89
C LEU A 75 3.64 12.40 13.19
N HIS A 76 4.39 11.46 13.75
CA HIS A 76 5.14 11.68 14.97
C HIS A 76 6.08 12.89 14.86
N ILE A 77 6.77 13.06 13.73
CA ILE A 77 7.62 14.24 13.50
C ILE A 77 6.78 15.51 13.38
N LEU A 78 5.69 15.49 12.63
CA LEU A 78 4.83 16.66 12.42
C LEU A 78 4.17 17.12 13.70
N ASP A 79 3.75 16.20 14.59
CA ASP A 79 3.22 16.55 15.93
C ASP A 79 4.26 17.29 16.75
N GLY A 80 5.51 16.86 16.73
CA GLY A 80 6.61 17.58 17.39
C GLY A 80 6.81 18.97 16.81
N LEU A 81 6.78 19.11 15.48
CA LEU A 81 6.90 20.42 14.82
C LEU A 81 5.72 21.33 15.14
N LYS A 82 4.50 20.80 15.24
CA LYS A 82 3.31 21.56 15.66
C LYS A 82 3.47 22.10 17.07
N ILE A 83 3.88 21.27 18.03
CA ILE A 83 4.16 21.68 19.42
C ILE A 83 5.21 22.79 19.45
N ALA A 84 6.27 22.67 18.65
CA ALA A 84 7.32 23.67 18.58
C ALA A 84 6.83 24.99 18.00
N LEU A 85 6.01 24.98 16.95
CA LEU A 85 5.44 26.19 16.34
C LEU A 85 4.42 26.88 17.24
N ASP A 86 3.66 26.12 18.03
CA ASP A 86 2.72 26.66 19.01
C ASP A 86 3.44 27.35 20.20
N ASN A 87 4.69 26.97 20.45
CA ASN A 87 5.51 27.48 21.55
C ASN A 87 6.83 28.08 21.08
N ILE A 88 6.84 28.71 19.92
CA ILE A 88 8.07 29.09 19.20
C ILE A 88 9.03 29.97 20.02
N ASP A 89 8.51 30.93 20.77
CA ASP A 89 9.34 31.86 21.60
C ASP A 89 10.11 31.10 22.67
N ARG A 90 9.45 30.09 23.28
CA ARG A 90 10.07 29.26 24.31
C ARG A 90 11.09 28.28 23.71
N VAL A 91 10.80 27.73 22.53
CA VAL A 91 11.73 26.89 21.78
C VAL A 91 12.98 27.65 21.41
N ILE A 92 12.85 28.88 20.86
CA ILE A 92 13.98 29.72 20.49
C ILE A 92 14.80 30.09 21.73
N LYS A 93 14.15 30.37 22.86
CA LYS A 93 14.83 30.67 24.11
C LYS A 93 15.70 29.50 24.57
N ILE A 94 15.15 28.29 24.61
CA ILE A 94 15.89 27.08 25.00
C ILE A 94 17.11 26.89 24.10
N ILE A 95 16.93 26.95 22.77
CA ILE A 95 18.02 26.77 21.80
C ILE A 95 19.13 27.80 22.00
N ARG A 96 18.77 29.09 22.28
CA ARG A 96 19.75 30.15 22.49
C ARG A 96 20.51 30.07 23.81
N GLU A 97 19.88 29.52 24.85
CA GLU A 97 20.48 29.35 26.17
C GLU A 97 21.34 28.10 26.30
N SER A 98 21.23 27.14 25.35
CA SER A 98 22.01 25.93 25.32
C SER A 98 23.41 26.16 24.74
N ALA A 99 24.39 25.47 25.28
CA ALA A 99 25.79 25.58 24.86
C ALA A 99 26.09 24.77 23.59
N ASP A 100 25.36 23.66 23.36
CA ASP A 100 25.49 22.81 22.21
C ASP A 100 24.15 22.17 21.80
N ASP A 101 24.16 21.41 20.67
CA ASP A 101 22.97 20.79 20.11
C ASP A 101 22.39 19.70 21.04
N ASP A 102 23.24 19.00 21.77
CA ASP A 102 22.82 17.92 22.69
C ASP A 102 22.09 18.50 23.90
N GLU A 103 22.58 19.62 24.46
CA GLU A 103 21.91 20.35 25.56
C GLU A 103 20.58 20.93 25.07
N ALA A 104 20.54 21.51 23.87
CA ALA A 104 19.31 22.01 23.26
C ALA A 104 18.28 20.91 23.08
N LYS A 105 18.71 19.73 22.57
CA LYS A 105 17.85 18.55 22.41
C LYS A 105 17.28 18.08 23.76
N ALA A 106 18.13 17.94 24.79
CA ALA A 106 17.70 17.55 26.12
C ALA A 106 16.72 18.57 26.73
N GLY A 107 16.96 19.85 26.49
CA GLY A 107 16.09 20.95 26.92
C GLY A 107 14.72 20.87 26.25
N LEU A 108 14.65 20.60 24.96
CA LEU A 108 13.38 20.44 24.21
C LEU A 108 12.61 19.19 24.69
N MET A 109 13.31 18.06 24.87
CA MET A 109 12.70 16.84 25.36
C MET A 109 12.08 17.00 26.74
N SER A 110 12.79 17.63 27.67
CA SER A 110 12.33 17.81 29.06
C SER A 110 11.19 18.84 29.18
N ASN A 111 11.21 19.92 28.40
CA ASN A 111 10.20 20.99 28.49
C ASN A 111 8.89 20.69 27.77
N PHE A 112 8.92 19.88 26.69
CA PHE A 112 7.76 19.62 25.83
C PHE A 112 7.42 18.15 25.74
N ALA A 113 8.07 17.26 26.50
CA ALA A 113 7.91 15.80 26.46
C ALA A 113 8.06 15.22 25.03
N LEU A 114 8.98 15.80 24.25
CA LEU A 114 9.26 15.38 22.87
C LEU A 114 10.19 14.17 22.84
N SER A 115 10.07 13.38 21.79
CA SER A 115 11.05 12.32 21.52
C SER A 115 12.35 12.91 20.96
N GLU A 116 13.42 12.11 20.99
CA GLU A 116 14.70 12.52 20.42
C GLU A 116 14.58 12.86 18.93
N VAL A 117 13.82 12.05 18.17
CA VAL A 117 13.59 12.27 16.73
C VAL A 117 12.83 13.58 16.47
N GLN A 118 11.82 13.89 17.30
CA GLN A 118 11.08 15.15 17.21
C GLN A 118 11.97 16.35 17.54
N SER A 119 12.76 16.25 18.59
CA SER A 119 13.68 17.32 19.01
C SER A 119 14.74 17.58 17.95
N GLN A 120 15.30 16.53 17.35
CA GLN A 120 16.23 16.65 16.23
C GLN A 120 15.57 17.35 15.02
N ALA A 121 14.35 16.96 14.66
CA ALA A 121 13.62 17.58 13.55
C ALA A 121 13.32 19.05 13.78
N ILE A 122 13.15 19.48 15.06
CA ILE A 122 12.98 20.88 15.43
C ILE A 122 14.30 21.65 15.26
N LEU A 123 15.42 21.10 15.70
CA LEU A 123 16.73 21.72 15.53
C LEU A 123 17.13 21.86 14.05
N ASP A 124 16.79 20.88 13.23
CA ASP A 124 17.06 20.89 11.78
C ASP A 124 16.08 21.79 11.01
N MET A 125 15.10 22.39 11.68
CA MET A 125 14.08 23.22 11.03
C MET A 125 14.64 24.55 10.55
N ARG A 126 14.46 24.85 9.27
CA ARG A 126 14.86 26.15 8.69
C ARG A 126 13.97 27.26 9.17
N LEU A 127 14.55 28.43 9.45
CA LEU A 127 13.83 29.65 9.88
C LEU A 127 12.64 30.01 8.98
N LYS A 128 12.70 29.71 7.68
CA LYS A 128 11.59 29.92 6.74
C LYS A 128 10.32 29.19 7.14
N ARG A 129 10.43 28.05 7.83
CA ARG A 129 9.28 27.23 8.26
C ARG A 129 8.54 27.78 9.49
N LEU A 130 9.05 28.86 10.10
CA LEU A 130 8.41 29.50 11.24
C LEU A 130 7.28 30.48 10.87
N THR A 131 6.94 30.58 9.57
CA THR A 131 5.87 31.46 9.10
C THR A 131 4.49 30.86 9.36
N GLY A 132 3.47 31.68 9.60
CA GLY A 132 2.09 31.20 9.82
C GLY A 132 1.53 30.37 8.67
N LEU A 133 1.97 30.63 7.44
CA LEU A 133 1.56 29.87 6.24
C LEU A 133 2.11 28.43 6.26
N GLU A 134 3.29 28.22 6.81
CA GLU A 134 3.87 26.88 6.96
C GLU A 134 3.21 26.09 8.09
N LYS A 135 2.75 26.77 9.16
CA LYS A 135 1.95 26.15 10.22
C LYS A 135 0.66 25.55 9.65
N SER A 136 -0.07 26.31 8.82
CA SER A 136 -1.30 25.84 8.15
C SER A 136 -1.04 24.58 7.31
N LYS A 137 0.07 24.54 6.55
CA LYS A 137 0.44 23.38 5.74
C LYS A 137 0.77 22.14 6.58
N ILE A 138 1.41 22.33 7.73
CA ILE A 138 1.70 21.23 8.66
C ILE A 138 0.40 20.67 9.23
N GLU A 139 -0.55 21.53 9.61
CA GLU A 139 -1.86 21.10 10.11
C GLU A 139 -2.68 20.38 9.04
N GLU A 140 -2.63 20.84 7.78
CA GLU A 140 -3.24 20.14 6.64
C GLU A 140 -2.59 18.78 6.39
N GLU A 141 -1.24 18.69 6.39
CA GLU A 141 -0.51 17.43 6.23
C GLU A 141 -0.84 16.45 7.35
N ILE A 142 -0.95 16.90 8.59
CA ILE A 142 -1.37 16.06 9.74
C ILE A 142 -2.77 15.48 9.49
N ALA A 143 -3.75 16.32 9.14
CA ALA A 143 -5.11 15.87 8.90
C ALA A 143 -5.22 14.85 7.75
N GLU A 144 -4.47 15.06 6.68
CA GLU A 144 -4.40 14.10 5.57
C GLU A 144 -3.78 12.75 6.00
N LEU A 145 -2.66 12.80 6.73
CA LEU A 145 -1.99 11.59 7.20
C LEU A 145 -2.81 10.83 8.23
N GLU A 146 -3.50 11.52 9.16
CA GLU A 146 -4.41 10.89 10.12
C GLU A 146 -5.53 10.12 9.41
N LYS A 147 -6.08 10.69 8.34
CA LYS A 147 -7.09 10.01 7.52
C LYS A 147 -6.52 8.77 6.86
N LEU A 148 -5.34 8.86 6.24
CA LEU A 148 -4.68 7.72 5.59
C LEU A 148 -4.31 6.62 6.60
N VAL A 149 -3.81 7.00 7.78
CA VAL A 149 -3.51 6.04 8.87
C VAL A 149 -4.77 5.28 9.27
N LYS A 150 -5.88 6.00 9.47
CA LYS A 150 -7.16 5.38 9.82
C LYS A 150 -7.66 4.41 8.75
N GLU A 151 -7.59 4.81 7.48
CA GLU A 151 -7.98 3.95 6.34
C GLU A 151 -7.12 2.67 6.29
N LEU A 152 -5.80 2.78 6.47
CA LEU A 152 -4.90 1.63 6.48
C LEU A 152 -5.12 0.72 7.69
N GLU A 153 -5.37 1.29 8.88
CA GLU A 153 -5.71 0.51 10.07
C GLU A 153 -7.03 -0.27 9.87
N GLU A 154 -8.02 0.34 9.25
CA GLU A 154 -9.27 -0.32 8.92
C GLU A 154 -9.09 -1.46 7.90
N ILE A 155 -8.24 -1.28 6.87
CA ILE A 155 -7.92 -2.32 5.90
C ILE A 155 -7.21 -3.50 6.58
N LEU A 156 -6.24 -3.21 7.46
CA LEU A 156 -5.47 -4.24 8.17
C LEU A 156 -6.29 -4.99 9.22
N ALA A 157 -7.37 -4.40 9.74
CA ALA A 157 -8.23 -5.00 10.74
C ALA A 157 -9.22 -6.03 10.18
N SER A 158 -9.48 -6.05 8.85
CA SER A 158 -10.50 -6.90 8.23
C SER A 158 -10.01 -7.54 6.94
N GLU A 159 -10.09 -8.87 6.88
CA GLU A 159 -9.80 -9.63 5.65
C GLU A 159 -10.76 -9.26 4.51
N GLU A 160 -12.00 -8.90 4.83
CA GLU A 160 -12.99 -8.46 3.85
C GLU A 160 -12.55 -7.18 3.16
N LYS A 161 -12.00 -6.21 3.92
CA LYS A 161 -11.47 -4.97 3.34
C LYS A 161 -10.24 -5.21 2.46
N ILE A 162 -9.38 -6.16 2.82
CA ILE A 162 -8.26 -6.57 1.94
C ILE A 162 -8.80 -7.14 0.63
N LEU A 163 -9.85 -7.96 0.67
CA LEU A 163 -10.50 -8.51 -0.52
C LEU A 163 -11.18 -7.42 -1.36
N GLU A 164 -11.74 -6.38 -0.75
CA GLU A 164 -12.27 -5.22 -1.48
C GLU A 164 -11.18 -4.47 -2.23
N VAL A 165 -10.02 -4.27 -1.60
CA VAL A 165 -8.84 -3.67 -2.27
C VAL A 165 -8.43 -4.53 -3.47
N ILE A 166 -8.36 -5.87 -3.32
CA ILE A 166 -8.04 -6.79 -4.45
C ILE A 166 -9.04 -6.67 -5.61
N LYS A 167 -10.32 -6.41 -5.31
CA LYS A 167 -11.36 -6.27 -6.35
C LYS A 167 -11.27 -4.94 -7.10
N THR A 168 -10.73 -3.90 -6.46
CA THR A 168 -10.65 -2.55 -7.03
C THR A 168 -9.36 -2.32 -7.80
N GLU A 169 -8.29 -3.04 -7.50
CA GLU A 169 -7.02 -3.07 -8.25
C GLU A 169 -7.07 -4.05 -9.42
#